data_4a3e0e3855ce8427831dd139a5703565
#
_entry.id   4a3e0e3855ce8427831dd139a5703565
#
_cell.length_a   1.000
_cell.length_b   1.000
_cell.length_c   1.000
_cell.angle_alpha   90.00
_cell.angle_beta   90.00
_cell.angle_gamma   90.00
#
_symmetry.space_group_name_H-M   'P 1'
#
loop_
_entity.id
_entity.type
_entity.pdbx_description
1 polymer ?
#
loop_
_entity_poly.entity_id
_entity_poly.type
_entity_poly.pdbx_seq_one_letter_code
_entity_poly.pdbx_strand_id
1 'polypeptide(L)'
;MTGKLVKLAILTVAVPWLIGEARATPSTHVWTPSTDIQADGVTHITFDSYIPSQRDASGDRPDTVTDLGLEHGWWFWKEKIGIEFGFDTITGLGAADHYPLYFNAKIGSPEDAFFEYMPALAAGGYNFGTKPGVTAQNIFFVEAARTFKINDFDLGRFSFGGFWGNRKVLIDGSGEGDENGVILAWERTMREISDKLWICVDWQSTKSGIGALAPGLAWKFADNVALLFGYVIPNDRGLAETFTVQVDVDFSLF
;
A
#
# COMPACT_ATOMS: atom_id res chain seq x y z
N MET A 1 -62.56 -2.50 0.78
CA MET A 1 -61.22 -2.06 1.19
C MET A 1 -60.20 -3.02 0.55
N THR A 2 -59.63 -2.65 -0.57
CA THR A 2 -58.75 -3.49 -1.39
C THR A 2 -57.31 -2.99 -1.20
N GLY A 3 -56.52 -3.77 -0.44
CA GLY A 3 -55.09 -3.50 -0.23
C GLY A 3 -54.28 -3.82 -1.49
N LYS A 4 -53.61 -2.84 -2.07
CA LYS A 4 -52.67 -3.02 -3.17
C LYS A 4 -51.31 -3.46 -2.59
N LEU A 5 -50.94 -4.69 -2.87
CA LEU A 5 -49.56 -5.19 -2.65
C LEU A 5 -48.64 -4.56 -3.71
N VAL A 6 -47.72 -3.74 -3.25
CA VAL A 6 -46.58 -3.24 -4.08
C VAL A 6 -45.52 -4.35 -4.15
N LYS A 7 -45.41 -4.96 -5.31
CA LYS A 7 -44.29 -5.90 -5.59
C LYS A 7 -43.02 -5.09 -5.90
N LEU A 8 -42.07 -5.13 -4.99
CA LEU A 8 -40.72 -4.61 -5.21
C LEU A 8 -39.97 -5.60 -6.12
N ALA A 9 -39.74 -5.23 -7.38
CA ALA A 9 -38.95 -5.98 -8.31
C ALA A 9 -37.47 -5.66 -8.04
N ILE A 10 -36.73 -6.62 -7.48
CA ILE A 10 -35.28 -6.57 -7.38
C ILE A 10 -34.72 -6.90 -8.76
N LEU A 11 -34.16 -5.90 -9.44
CA LEU A 11 -33.48 -6.07 -10.71
C LEU A 11 -32.08 -6.64 -10.43
N THR A 12 -31.93 -7.96 -10.56
CA THR A 12 -30.63 -8.62 -10.53
C THR A 12 -29.95 -8.41 -11.88
N VAL A 13 -29.01 -7.50 -11.95
CA VAL A 13 -28.14 -7.36 -13.12
C VAL A 13 -27.12 -8.50 -13.06
N ALA A 14 -27.27 -9.49 -13.91
CA ALA A 14 -26.28 -10.53 -14.14
C ALA A 14 -25.14 -9.92 -14.96
N VAL A 15 -24.04 -9.56 -14.30
CA VAL A 15 -22.77 -9.24 -14.97
C VAL A 15 -22.11 -10.55 -15.34
N PRO A 16 -21.75 -10.79 -16.63
CA PRO A 16 -21.04 -12.01 -17.01
C PRO A 16 -19.67 -11.99 -16.36
N TRP A 17 -19.39 -13.01 -15.55
CA TRP A 17 -18.13 -13.26 -14.89
C TRP A 17 -17.09 -13.63 -15.95
N LEU A 18 -16.24 -12.70 -16.34
CA LEU A 18 -14.94 -13.00 -16.93
C LEU A 18 -14.03 -13.40 -15.77
N ILE A 19 -13.82 -14.70 -15.63
CA ILE A 19 -12.91 -15.29 -14.66
C ILE A 19 -11.48 -15.03 -15.15
N GLY A 20 -10.96 -13.83 -14.86
CA GLY A 20 -9.55 -13.62 -14.71
C GLY A 20 -9.25 -13.76 -13.23
N GLU A 21 -8.21 -14.48 -12.84
CA GLU A 21 -7.74 -14.52 -11.45
C GLU A 21 -7.24 -13.11 -11.08
N ALA A 22 -8.15 -12.24 -10.68
CA ALA A 22 -7.82 -10.99 -10.04
C ALA A 22 -7.36 -11.35 -8.62
N ARG A 23 -6.07 -11.45 -8.42
CA ARG A 23 -5.46 -11.51 -7.10
C ARG A 23 -5.45 -10.08 -6.58
N ALA A 24 -6.24 -9.80 -5.54
CA ALA A 24 -6.06 -8.59 -4.74
C ALA A 24 -4.70 -8.73 -4.04
N THR A 25 -3.67 -8.21 -4.69
CA THR A 25 -2.35 -8.06 -4.09
C THR A 25 -2.22 -6.57 -3.80
N PRO A 26 -2.00 -6.17 -2.56
CA PRO A 26 -1.77 -4.76 -2.27
C PRO A 26 -0.54 -4.30 -3.06
N SER A 27 -0.62 -3.15 -3.73
CA SER A 27 0.50 -2.53 -4.42
C SER A 27 1.54 -1.96 -3.44
N THR A 28 1.22 -1.96 -2.16
CA THR A 28 2.11 -1.67 -1.04
C THR A 28 2.19 -2.88 -0.09
N HIS A 29 3.20 -2.89 0.78
CA HIS A 29 3.20 -3.70 1.99
C HIS A 29 2.23 -3.10 3.03
N VAL A 30 2.50 -3.23 4.32
CA VAL A 30 1.69 -2.54 5.35
C VAL A 30 1.95 -1.03 5.34
N TRP A 31 3.18 -0.62 5.06
CA TRP A 31 3.66 0.76 5.12
C TRP A 31 4.51 1.19 3.92
N THR A 32 5.35 0.31 3.40
CA THR A 32 6.29 0.61 2.32
C THR A 32 5.73 0.24 0.95
N PRO A 33 6.21 0.85 -0.15
CA PRO A 33 5.87 0.37 -1.48
C PRO A 33 6.32 -1.09 -1.67
N SER A 34 5.68 -1.81 -2.58
CA SER A 34 6.05 -3.16 -3.01
C SER A 34 6.45 -3.19 -4.48
N THR A 35 7.01 -4.32 -4.92
CA THR A 35 7.32 -4.53 -6.35
C THR A 35 6.09 -4.90 -7.18
N ASP A 36 4.92 -5.13 -6.55
CA ASP A 36 3.73 -5.53 -7.27
C ASP A 36 3.13 -4.36 -8.05
N ILE A 37 2.57 -4.68 -9.21
CA ILE A 37 1.84 -3.75 -10.07
C ILE A 37 0.40 -4.25 -10.15
N GLN A 38 -0.57 -3.38 -10.02
CA GLN A 38 -1.98 -3.71 -10.19
C GLN A 38 -2.21 -4.40 -11.53
N ALA A 39 -3.14 -5.35 -11.56
CA ALA A 39 -3.45 -6.09 -12.77
C ALA A 39 -3.90 -5.17 -13.91
N ASP A 40 -3.72 -5.62 -15.14
CA ASP A 40 -4.04 -4.84 -16.34
C ASP A 40 -5.51 -4.44 -16.39
N GLY A 41 -5.79 -3.13 -16.47
CA GLY A 41 -7.14 -2.57 -16.47
C GLY A 41 -7.86 -2.59 -15.12
N VAL A 42 -7.18 -2.99 -14.04
CA VAL A 42 -7.75 -2.97 -12.69
C VAL A 42 -7.50 -1.61 -12.06
N THR A 43 -8.56 -1.08 -11.45
CA THR A 43 -8.51 0.08 -10.56
C THR A 43 -8.62 -0.40 -9.13
N HIS A 44 -7.71 0.05 -8.30
CA HIS A 44 -7.66 -0.20 -6.88
C HIS A 44 -8.11 1.04 -6.12
N ILE A 45 -8.98 0.86 -5.15
CA ILE A 45 -9.33 1.89 -4.16
C ILE A 45 -8.88 1.37 -2.81
N THR A 46 -8.12 2.17 -2.09
CA THR A 46 -7.79 1.93 -0.70
C THR A 46 -8.40 2.98 0.21
N PHE A 47 -8.77 2.58 1.41
CA PHE A 47 -9.11 3.47 2.51
C PHE A 47 -8.34 3.04 3.75
N ASP A 48 -7.35 3.83 4.12
CA ASP A 48 -6.47 3.56 5.23
C ASP A 48 -6.74 4.49 6.39
N SER A 49 -6.63 3.96 7.59
CA SER A 49 -6.72 4.73 8.84
C SER A 49 -5.53 4.38 9.72
N TYR A 50 -4.78 5.39 10.13
CA TYR A 50 -3.66 5.28 11.07
C TYR A 50 -4.05 5.94 12.38
N ILE A 51 -4.44 5.12 13.34
CA ILE A 51 -5.04 5.52 14.61
C ILE A 51 -3.97 5.52 15.70
N PRO A 52 -3.60 6.67 16.29
CA PRO A 52 -2.60 6.72 17.35
C PRO A 52 -2.97 5.84 18.54
N SER A 53 -2.08 4.90 18.89
CA SER A 53 -2.26 3.98 20.00
C SER A 53 -1.82 4.58 21.34
N GLN A 54 -0.95 5.59 21.29
CA GLN A 54 -0.37 6.26 22.44
C GLN A 54 -0.21 7.77 22.19
N ARG A 55 0.21 8.48 23.22
CA ARG A 55 0.56 9.89 23.12
C ARG A 55 1.96 10.02 22.54
N ASP A 56 2.22 11.11 21.85
CA ASP A 56 3.56 11.48 21.40
C ASP A 56 4.47 11.91 22.58
N ALA A 57 5.72 12.25 22.28
CA ALA A 57 6.68 12.67 23.30
C ALA A 57 6.32 14.00 23.99
N SER A 58 5.45 14.82 23.39
CA SER A 58 4.92 16.05 24.01
C SER A 58 3.75 15.78 24.96
N GLY A 59 3.22 14.56 24.95
CA GLY A 59 2.08 14.13 25.76
C GLY A 59 0.73 14.37 25.09
N ASP A 60 0.73 14.82 23.84
CA ASP A 60 -0.48 14.99 23.03
C ASP A 60 -0.87 13.69 22.33
N ARG A 61 -2.15 13.53 22.00
CA ARG A 61 -2.62 12.48 21.10
C ARG A 61 -2.76 13.09 19.71
N PRO A 62 -1.94 12.68 18.74
CA PRO A 62 -2.10 13.14 17.37
C PRO A 62 -3.47 12.77 16.79
N ASP A 63 -3.89 13.47 15.75
CA ASP A 63 -5.09 13.13 15.01
C ASP A 63 -4.91 11.78 14.30
N THR A 64 -6.03 11.11 14.01
CA THR A 64 -6.03 9.94 13.13
C THR A 64 -5.74 10.41 11.71
N VAL A 65 -4.69 9.84 11.10
CA VAL A 65 -4.42 10.06 9.68
C VAL A 65 -5.30 9.11 8.87
N THR A 66 -5.96 9.64 7.85
CA THR A 66 -6.73 8.85 6.88
C THR A 66 -6.19 9.07 5.49
N ASP A 67 -6.14 8.03 4.70
CA ASP A 67 -5.77 8.04 3.31
C ASP A 67 -6.87 7.39 2.48
N LEU A 68 -7.29 8.08 1.44
CA LEU A 68 -8.17 7.56 0.40
C LEU A 68 -7.40 7.59 -0.91
N GLY A 69 -6.96 6.42 -1.34
CA GLY A 69 -6.17 6.23 -2.54
C GLY A 69 -6.97 5.67 -3.71
N LEU A 70 -6.56 6.01 -4.91
CA LEU A 70 -7.03 5.42 -6.16
C LEU A 70 -5.83 5.18 -7.06
N GLU A 71 -5.65 3.93 -7.50
CA GLU A 71 -4.55 3.51 -8.35
C GLU A 71 -5.08 2.68 -9.51
N HIS A 72 -4.38 2.74 -10.64
CA HIS A 72 -4.74 2.02 -11.85
C HIS A 72 -3.54 1.30 -12.45
N GLY A 73 -3.72 0.01 -12.78
CA GLY A 73 -2.72 -0.82 -13.43
C GLY A 73 -2.87 -0.82 -14.95
N TRP A 74 -1.75 -0.68 -15.65
CA TRP A 74 -1.68 -0.83 -17.09
C TRP A 74 -0.43 -1.59 -17.52
N TRP A 75 -0.61 -2.68 -18.30
CA TRP A 75 0.49 -3.55 -18.73
C TRP A 75 0.73 -3.39 -20.22
N PHE A 76 1.68 -2.53 -20.60
CA PHE A 76 2.05 -2.31 -21.99
C PHE A 76 2.90 -3.44 -22.58
N TRP A 77 3.54 -4.27 -21.75
CA TRP A 77 4.10 -5.54 -22.11
C TRP A 77 3.54 -6.61 -21.17
N LYS A 78 2.46 -7.23 -21.63
CA LYS A 78 1.64 -8.14 -20.82
C LYS A 78 2.50 -9.19 -20.11
N GLU A 79 2.25 -9.37 -18.81
CA GLU A 79 2.97 -10.30 -17.90
C GLU A 79 4.48 -10.00 -17.73
N LYS A 80 5.00 -8.94 -18.31
CA LYS A 80 6.43 -8.60 -18.24
C LYS A 80 6.70 -7.23 -17.66
N ILE A 81 6.05 -6.19 -18.17
CA ILE A 81 6.24 -4.83 -17.68
C ILE A 81 4.90 -4.14 -17.59
N GLY A 82 4.56 -3.71 -16.39
CA GLY A 82 3.39 -2.90 -16.10
C GLY A 82 3.77 -1.58 -15.45
N ILE A 83 2.84 -0.66 -15.49
CA ILE A 83 2.87 0.58 -14.71
C ILE A 83 1.65 0.64 -13.82
N GLU A 84 1.80 1.31 -12.71
CA GLU A 84 0.72 1.66 -11.81
C GLU A 84 0.85 3.15 -11.52
N PHE A 85 -0.26 3.85 -11.51
CA PHE A 85 -0.30 5.28 -11.24
C PHE A 85 -1.59 5.65 -10.56
N GLY A 86 -1.54 6.66 -9.72
CA GLY A 86 -2.70 7.08 -8.97
C GLY A 86 -2.48 8.31 -8.14
N PHE A 87 -3.38 8.49 -7.20
CA PHE A 87 -3.31 9.59 -6.23
C PHE A 87 -3.94 9.16 -4.91
N ASP A 88 -3.50 9.82 -3.86
CA ASP A 88 -3.98 9.68 -2.50
C ASP A 88 -4.52 11.01 -2.00
N THR A 89 -5.53 10.95 -1.15
CA THR A 89 -6.05 12.08 -0.41
C THR A 89 -5.84 11.83 1.07
N ILE A 90 -4.78 12.44 1.63
CA ILE A 90 -4.35 12.22 3.01
C ILE A 90 -4.81 13.39 3.88
N THR A 91 -5.43 13.08 5.01
CA THR A 91 -5.89 14.04 6.02
C THR A 91 -5.53 13.57 7.43
N GLY A 92 -5.58 14.48 8.41
CA GLY A 92 -5.13 14.23 9.77
C GLY A 92 -3.67 14.63 10.01
N LEU A 93 -3.07 15.36 9.07
CA LEU A 93 -1.70 15.87 9.12
C LEU A 93 -1.62 17.37 9.48
N GLY A 94 -2.68 17.91 10.07
CA GLY A 94 -2.74 19.29 10.53
C GLY A 94 -2.65 20.32 9.40
N ALA A 95 -1.60 21.13 9.35
CA ALA A 95 -1.45 22.16 8.31
C ALA A 95 -1.36 21.60 6.89
N ALA A 96 -0.93 20.37 6.71
CA ALA A 96 -0.85 19.70 5.42
C ALA A 96 -2.24 19.35 4.85
N ASP A 97 -3.28 19.29 5.68
CA ASP A 97 -4.66 18.99 5.27
C ASP A 97 -5.26 20.04 4.32
N HIS A 98 -4.67 21.23 4.25
CA HIS A 98 -5.02 22.22 3.22
C HIS A 98 -4.54 21.84 1.81
N TYR A 99 -3.70 20.81 1.69
CA TYR A 99 -3.10 20.32 0.44
C TYR A 99 -3.12 18.78 0.43
N PRO A 100 -4.29 18.14 0.53
CA PRO A 100 -4.39 16.73 0.85
C PRO A 100 -4.03 15.80 -0.30
N LEU A 101 -3.83 16.31 -1.51
CA LEU A 101 -3.63 15.51 -2.72
C LEU A 101 -2.14 15.19 -2.94
N TYR A 102 -1.87 13.89 -3.12
CA TYR A 102 -0.55 13.33 -3.41
C TYR A 102 -0.66 12.41 -4.62
N PHE A 103 0.32 12.47 -5.51
CA PHE A 103 0.39 11.59 -6.67
C PHE A 103 1.43 10.49 -6.45
N ASN A 104 1.22 9.37 -7.12
CA ASN A 104 2.14 8.26 -7.14
C ASN A 104 2.20 7.61 -8.54
N ALA A 105 3.32 6.97 -8.85
CA ALA A 105 3.46 6.11 -10.01
C ALA A 105 4.65 5.17 -9.84
N LYS A 106 4.52 3.94 -10.33
CA LYS A 106 5.64 2.99 -10.41
C LYS A 106 5.57 2.16 -11.69
N ILE A 107 6.71 1.68 -12.12
CA ILE A 107 6.89 0.70 -13.19
C ILE A 107 7.52 -0.55 -12.58
N GLY A 108 7.10 -1.72 -13.00
CA GLY A 108 7.65 -2.96 -12.46
C GLY A 108 7.53 -4.14 -13.39
N SER A 109 8.18 -5.20 -12.98
CA SER A 109 8.24 -6.49 -13.65
C SER A 109 8.12 -7.59 -12.60
N PRO A 110 7.26 -8.61 -12.79
CA PRO A 110 7.11 -9.69 -11.82
C PRO A 110 8.33 -10.62 -11.80
N GLU A 111 8.34 -11.53 -10.84
CA GLU A 111 9.32 -12.61 -10.78
C GLU A 111 9.29 -13.43 -12.08
N ASP A 112 10.46 -13.89 -12.51
CA ASP A 112 10.66 -14.78 -13.67
C ASP A 112 10.16 -14.23 -15.01
N ALA A 113 9.90 -12.92 -15.12
CA ALA A 113 9.32 -12.31 -16.33
C ALA A 113 10.18 -12.47 -17.58
N PHE A 114 11.51 -12.44 -17.47
CA PHE A 114 12.42 -12.50 -18.61
C PHE A 114 13.33 -13.73 -18.60
N PHE A 115 13.69 -14.23 -17.42
CA PHE A 115 14.51 -15.43 -17.23
C PHE A 115 14.23 -16.04 -15.85
N GLU A 116 14.50 -17.32 -15.72
CA GLU A 116 14.32 -18.09 -14.49
C GLU A 116 15.17 -17.48 -13.34
N TYR A 117 14.59 -17.38 -12.16
CA TYR A 117 15.14 -16.77 -10.95
C TYR A 117 15.33 -15.24 -11.02
N MET A 118 14.84 -14.57 -12.04
CA MET A 118 14.79 -13.11 -12.02
C MET A 118 13.92 -12.64 -10.86
N PRO A 119 14.39 -11.74 -9.99
CA PRO A 119 13.54 -11.15 -8.98
C PRO A 119 12.47 -10.26 -9.62
N ALA A 120 11.35 -10.06 -8.95
CA ALA A 120 10.47 -8.95 -9.26
C ALA A 120 11.24 -7.64 -9.06
N LEU A 121 11.02 -6.66 -9.91
CA LEU A 121 11.68 -5.35 -9.85
C LEU A 121 10.63 -4.25 -9.96
N ALA A 122 10.79 -3.21 -9.16
CA ALA A 122 10.02 -1.98 -9.33
C ALA A 122 10.89 -0.74 -9.13
N ALA A 123 10.50 0.33 -9.80
CA ALA A 123 11.00 1.66 -9.58
C ALA A 123 9.85 2.65 -9.71
N GLY A 124 9.81 3.65 -8.84
CA GLY A 124 8.70 4.59 -8.86
C GLY A 124 8.88 5.75 -7.91
N GLY A 125 7.78 6.41 -7.65
CA GLY A 125 7.74 7.44 -6.64
C GLY A 125 6.33 7.63 -6.09
N TYR A 126 6.29 8.13 -4.88
CA TYR A 126 5.06 8.37 -4.13
C TYR A 126 5.15 9.64 -3.30
N ASN A 127 4.03 10.06 -2.74
CA ASN A 127 3.89 11.28 -1.96
C ASN A 127 4.38 12.54 -2.70
N PHE A 128 4.07 12.61 -4.01
CA PHE A 128 4.25 13.85 -4.79
C PHE A 128 3.14 14.84 -4.43
N GLY A 129 3.32 15.50 -3.29
CA GLY A 129 2.34 16.45 -2.77
C GLY A 129 2.34 17.78 -3.54
N THR A 130 1.22 18.48 -3.47
CA THR A 130 0.97 19.69 -4.27
C THR A 130 1.58 20.97 -3.70
N LYS A 131 2.08 20.95 -2.44
CA LYS A 131 2.64 22.12 -1.78
C LYS A 131 4.13 21.98 -1.49
N PRO A 132 5.01 22.70 -2.19
CA PRO A 132 6.44 22.72 -1.89
C PRO A 132 6.72 23.09 -0.41
N GLY A 133 7.62 22.37 0.23
CA GLY A 133 8.03 22.59 1.62
C GLY A 133 7.00 22.19 2.69
N VAL A 134 5.85 21.63 2.29
CA VAL A 134 4.82 21.14 3.22
C VAL A 134 4.45 19.69 2.90
N THR A 135 3.91 19.41 1.71
CA THR A 135 3.43 18.10 1.31
C THR A 135 4.29 17.41 0.25
N ALA A 136 5.13 18.15 -0.46
CA ALA A 136 5.96 17.62 -1.54
C ALA A 136 7.14 16.79 -1.00
N GLN A 137 6.86 15.64 -0.41
CA GLN A 137 7.87 14.67 0.06
C GLN A 137 8.66 14.11 -1.11
N ASN A 138 8.01 13.89 -2.28
CA ASN A 138 8.60 13.50 -3.56
C ASN A 138 9.58 12.35 -3.40
N ILE A 139 9.09 11.23 -2.89
CA ILE A 139 9.90 10.06 -2.59
C ILE A 139 10.03 9.21 -3.86
N PHE A 140 11.26 8.88 -4.22
CA PHE A 140 11.58 7.92 -5.26
C PHE A 140 12.13 6.64 -4.62
N PHE A 141 11.88 5.51 -5.25
CA PHE A 141 12.38 4.22 -4.78
C PHE A 141 12.76 3.29 -5.93
N VAL A 142 13.61 2.34 -5.60
CA VAL A 142 13.89 1.14 -6.40
C VAL A 142 13.86 -0.06 -5.48
N GLU A 143 13.27 -1.17 -5.93
CA GLU A 143 13.06 -2.34 -5.10
C GLU A 143 13.14 -3.61 -5.92
N ALA A 144 13.65 -4.68 -5.30
CA ALA A 144 13.67 -6.04 -5.81
C ALA A 144 13.05 -6.98 -4.79
N ALA A 145 12.27 -7.96 -5.25
CA ALA A 145 11.65 -8.96 -4.39
C ALA A 145 11.77 -10.36 -4.98
N ARG A 146 11.93 -11.37 -4.10
CA ARG A 146 11.97 -12.76 -4.52
C ARG A 146 11.31 -13.68 -3.50
N THR A 147 10.52 -14.61 -4.01
CA THR A 147 9.91 -15.70 -3.24
C THR A 147 10.89 -16.86 -3.08
N PHE A 148 11.06 -17.32 -1.85
CA PHE A 148 11.92 -18.45 -1.53
C PHE A 148 11.09 -19.65 -1.05
N LYS A 149 11.50 -20.83 -1.47
CA LYS A 149 10.89 -22.10 -1.07
C LYS A 149 11.98 -23.10 -0.65
N ILE A 150 11.67 -23.91 0.35
CA ILE A 150 12.49 -25.07 0.71
C ILE A 150 11.61 -26.32 0.50
N ASN A 151 11.95 -27.12 -0.52
CA ASN A 151 11.07 -28.16 -1.04
C ASN A 151 9.71 -27.54 -1.41
N ASP A 152 8.62 -28.05 -0.87
CA ASP A 152 7.26 -27.55 -1.08
C ASP A 152 6.83 -26.46 -0.07
N PHE A 153 7.70 -26.16 0.91
CA PHE A 153 7.38 -25.16 1.93
C PHE A 153 7.76 -23.75 1.44
N ASP A 154 6.77 -22.88 1.38
CA ASP A 154 6.92 -21.48 1.04
C ASP A 154 7.48 -20.70 2.25
N LEU A 155 8.68 -20.16 2.12
CA LEU A 155 9.30 -19.29 3.14
C LEU A 155 8.79 -17.86 3.09
N GLY A 156 8.05 -17.50 2.03
CA GLY A 156 7.61 -16.16 1.77
C GLY A 156 8.52 -15.41 0.80
N ARG A 157 8.13 -14.19 0.52
CA ARG A 157 8.79 -13.25 -0.38
C ARG A 157 9.56 -12.23 0.44
N PHE A 158 10.79 -11.99 0.06
CA PHE A 158 11.68 -11.01 0.68
C PHE A 158 11.91 -9.87 -0.31
N SER A 159 11.74 -8.65 0.17
CA SER A 159 11.96 -7.43 -0.59
C SER A 159 13.11 -6.64 -0.01
N PHE A 160 13.90 -6.05 -0.90
CA PHE A 160 14.99 -5.14 -0.57
C PHE A 160 15.01 -3.99 -1.56
N GLY A 161 15.04 -2.77 -1.03
CA GLY A 161 15.02 -1.56 -1.84
C GLY A 161 15.78 -0.41 -1.20
N GLY A 162 15.85 0.68 -1.95
CA GLY A 162 16.35 1.96 -1.49
C GLY A 162 15.42 3.08 -1.90
N PHE A 163 15.40 4.15 -1.13
CA PHE A 163 14.59 5.33 -1.42
C PHE A 163 15.36 6.62 -1.17
N TRP A 164 14.89 7.69 -1.78
CA TRP A 164 15.34 9.06 -1.54
C TRP A 164 14.20 10.04 -1.81
N GLY A 165 14.18 11.16 -1.11
CA GLY A 165 13.09 12.12 -1.21
C GLY A 165 13.54 13.57 -0.99
N ASN A 166 12.60 14.41 -0.64
CA ASN A 166 12.83 15.84 -0.46
C ASN A 166 13.31 16.14 0.97
N ARG A 167 14.60 16.45 1.11
CA ARG A 167 15.26 16.80 2.38
C ARG A 167 14.56 17.90 3.19
N LYS A 168 13.86 18.81 2.51
CA LYS A 168 13.18 19.94 3.17
C LYS A 168 11.87 19.54 3.85
N VAL A 169 11.32 18.40 3.50
CA VAL A 169 10.03 17.90 4.02
C VAL A 169 10.23 16.66 4.86
N LEU A 170 11.16 15.77 4.46
CA LEU A 170 11.53 14.58 5.20
C LEU A 170 12.60 14.95 6.23
N ILE A 171 12.15 15.37 7.40
CA ILE A 171 13.00 15.77 8.52
C ILE A 171 12.78 14.84 9.72
N ASP A 172 13.81 14.65 10.52
CA ASP A 172 13.75 13.93 11.80
C ASP A 172 13.24 14.83 12.93
N GLY A 173 13.12 14.28 14.13
CA GLY A 173 12.67 15.01 15.32
C GLY A 173 13.60 16.14 15.76
N SER A 174 14.83 16.23 15.24
CA SER A 174 15.75 17.36 15.46
C SER A 174 15.60 18.48 14.42
N GLY A 175 14.78 18.26 13.40
CA GLY A 175 14.59 19.16 12.26
C GLY A 175 15.65 19.02 11.17
N GLU A 176 16.53 18.03 11.25
CA GLU A 176 17.50 17.72 10.20
C GLU A 176 16.90 16.80 9.13
N GLY A 177 17.35 16.99 7.88
CA GLY A 177 16.89 16.16 6.78
C GLY A 177 17.35 14.71 6.91
N ASP A 178 16.40 13.78 6.87
CA ASP A 178 16.61 12.34 6.86
C ASP A 178 15.71 11.71 5.78
N GLU A 179 16.10 11.95 4.54
CA GLU A 179 15.29 11.79 3.34
C GLU A 179 15.61 10.55 2.50
N ASN A 180 16.57 9.74 2.91
CA ASN A 180 16.98 8.56 2.16
C ASN A 180 17.28 7.37 3.06
N GLY A 181 17.24 6.16 2.49
CA GLY A 181 17.49 4.96 3.24
C GLY A 181 17.18 3.68 2.47
N VAL A 182 16.95 2.62 3.22
CA VAL A 182 16.62 1.29 2.69
C VAL A 182 15.18 0.90 3.04
N ILE A 183 14.61 0.05 2.20
CA ILE A 183 13.32 -0.62 2.38
C ILE A 183 13.62 -2.11 2.53
N LEU A 184 13.01 -2.75 3.52
CA LEU A 184 13.02 -4.18 3.72
C LEU A 184 11.60 -4.66 3.93
N ALA A 185 11.23 -5.80 3.34
CA ALA A 185 9.98 -6.45 3.66
C ALA A 185 10.10 -7.97 3.61
N TRP A 186 9.25 -8.62 4.37
CA TRP A 186 8.95 -10.03 4.27
C TRP A 186 7.43 -10.20 4.29
N GLU A 187 6.93 -11.00 3.36
CA GLU A 187 5.51 -11.25 3.24
C GLU A 187 5.23 -12.70 2.85
N ARG A 188 4.05 -13.19 3.25
CA ARG A 188 3.66 -14.55 2.94
C ARG A 188 2.14 -14.77 3.05
N THR A 189 1.57 -15.47 2.06
CA THR A 189 0.23 -16.06 2.22
C THR A 189 0.34 -17.35 3.04
N MET A 190 -0.37 -17.43 4.14
CA MET A 190 -0.35 -18.53 5.11
C MET A 190 -1.25 -19.67 4.66
N ARG A 191 -0.93 -20.30 3.53
CA ARG A 191 -1.77 -21.32 2.87
C ARG A 191 -2.05 -22.54 3.73
N GLU A 192 -1.17 -22.86 4.67
CA GLU A 192 -1.36 -23.92 5.67
C GLU A 192 -2.48 -23.61 6.68
N ILE A 193 -2.91 -22.35 6.80
CA ILE A 193 -4.03 -21.89 7.61
C ILE A 193 -5.20 -21.54 6.70
N SER A 194 -4.97 -20.67 5.73
CA SER A 194 -5.94 -20.22 4.74
C SER A 194 -5.21 -19.52 3.58
N ASP A 195 -5.66 -19.73 2.35
CA ASP A 195 -5.24 -19.00 1.15
C ASP A 195 -5.68 -17.53 1.14
N LYS A 196 -6.55 -17.16 2.09
CA LYS A 196 -7.06 -15.79 2.30
C LYS A 196 -6.25 -14.98 3.32
N LEU A 197 -5.38 -15.64 4.09
CA LEU A 197 -4.57 -15.00 5.12
C LEU A 197 -3.19 -14.65 4.57
N TRP A 198 -2.89 -13.37 4.51
CA TRP A 198 -1.56 -12.84 4.20
C TRP A 198 -0.97 -12.17 5.45
N ILE A 199 0.32 -12.32 5.65
CA ILE A 199 1.08 -11.65 6.71
C ILE A 199 2.27 -10.93 6.12
N CYS A 200 2.64 -9.80 6.72
CA CYS A 200 3.76 -8.99 6.30
C CYS A 200 4.46 -8.32 7.47
N VAL A 201 5.74 -8.09 7.33
CA VAL A 201 6.52 -7.17 8.15
C VAL A 201 7.40 -6.39 7.21
N ASP A 202 7.26 -5.07 7.22
CA ASP A 202 8.06 -4.18 6.40
C ASP A 202 8.68 -3.05 7.22
N TRP A 203 9.74 -2.47 6.69
CA TRP A 203 10.53 -1.46 7.37
C TRP A 203 11.17 -0.48 6.39
N GLN A 204 11.10 0.80 6.75
CA GLN A 204 11.76 1.91 6.06
C GLN A 204 12.69 2.64 7.01
N SER A 205 13.98 2.76 6.67
CA SER A 205 15.06 3.00 7.62
C SER A 205 15.29 4.44 8.09
N THR A 206 14.52 5.43 7.62
CA THR A 206 14.66 6.85 8.03
C THR A 206 14.06 7.11 9.42
N LYS A 207 14.44 8.22 10.05
CA LYS A 207 13.79 8.78 11.25
C LYS A 207 12.79 9.90 10.91
N SER A 208 12.64 10.29 9.65
CA SER A 208 11.55 11.17 9.25
C SER A 208 10.19 10.47 9.39
N GLY A 209 9.11 11.20 9.23
CA GLY A 209 7.75 10.69 9.44
C GLY A 209 7.33 9.47 8.59
N ILE A 210 8.14 9.10 7.58
CA ILE A 210 7.92 7.89 6.76
C ILE A 210 8.70 6.67 7.23
N GLY A 211 9.60 6.82 8.22
CA GLY A 211 10.43 5.74 8.72
C GLY A 211 9.76 4.94 9.83
N ALA A 212 9.45 3.69 9.58
CA ALA A 212 8.76 2.82 10.53
C ALA A 212 9.02 1.34 10.28
N LEU A 213 8.80 0.53 11.31
CA LEU A 213 8.59 -0.92 11.24
C LEU A 213 7.09 -1.18 11.31
N ALA A 214 6.55 -1.96 10.38
CA ALA A 214 5.13 -2.21 10.29
C ALA A 214 4.79 -3.70 10.10
N PRO A 215 4.57 -4.45 11.18
CA PRO A 215 3.95 -5.77 11.09
C PRO A 215 2.45 -5.64 10.81
N GLY A 216 1.93 -6.55 9.98
CA GLY A 216 0.51 -6.60 9.68
C GLY A 216 0.04 -7.93 9.12
N LEU A 217 -1.27 -8.05 9.00
CA LEU A 217 -1.94 -9.17 8.38
C LEU A 217 -3.13 -8.67 7.56
N ALA A 218 -3.43 -9.33 6.46
CA ALA A 218 -4.61 -9.08 5.66
C ALA A 218 -5.47 -10.34 5.53
N TRP A 219 -6.78 -10.11 5.47
CA TRP A 219 -7.76 -11.14 5.17
C TRP A 219 -8.54 -10.78 3.91
N LYS A 220 -8.50 -11.68 2.94
CA LYS A 220 -9.25 -11.56 1.70
C LYS A 220 -10.69 -12.04 1.89
N PHE A 221 -11.64 -11.13 1.94
CA PHE A 221 -13.07 -11.45 2.13
C PHE A 221 -13.73 -11.92 0.85
N ALA A 222 -13.37 -11.29 -0.27
CA ALA A 222 -13.82 -11.63 -1.61
C ALA A 222 -12.62 -11.60 -2.56
N ASP A 223 -12.81 -11.97 -3.82
CA ASP A 223 -11.70 -11.96 -4.80
C ASP A 223 -11.13 -10.57 -5.05
N ASN A 224 -11.92 -9.55 -4.79
CA ASN A 224 -11.61 -8.16 -5.01
C ASN A 224 -11.72 -7.29 -3.74
N VAL A 225 -11.81 -7.88 -2.55
CA VAL A 225 -11.91 -7.12 -1.28
C VAL A 225 -11.01 -7.74 -0.23
N ALA A 226 -10.09 -6.95 0.28
CA ALA A 226 -9.24 -7.30 1.41
C ALA A 226 -9.38 -6.29 2.56
N LEU A 227 -9.07 -6.74 3.75
CA LEU A 227 -8.96 -5.91 4.94
C LEU A 227 -7.63 -6.22 5.62
N LEU A 228 -6.81 -5.19 5.78
CA LEU A 228 -5.51 -5.28 6.43
C LEU A 228 -5.58 -4.62 7.81
N PHE A 229 -4.93 -5.27 8.77
CA PHE A 229 -4.65 -4.74 10.10
C PHE A 229 -3.15 -4.74 10.31
N GLY A 230 -2.62 -3.63 10.79
CA GLY A 230 -1.20 -3.49 11.07
C GLY A 230 -0.93 -2.61 12.28
N TYR A 231 0.33 -2.57 12.64
CA TYR A 231 0.84 -1.71 13.71
C TYR A 231 2.12 -1.03 13.25
N VAL A 232 2.09 0.30 13.16
CA VAL A 232 3.20 1.10 12.66
C VAL A 232 3.98 1.64 13.84
N ILE A 233 5.26 1.29 13.90
CA ILE A 233 6.21 1.65 14.96
C ILE A 233 7.25 2.59 14.35
N PRO A 234 7.13 3.92 14.54
CA PRO A 234 8.08 4.87 13.99
C PRO A 234 9.51 4.63 14.49
N ASN A 235 10.49 4.83 13.62
CA ASN A 235 11.90 4.79 14.01
C ASN A 235 12.27 5.97 14.94
N ASP A 236 11.61 7.10 14.76
CA ASP A 236 11.70 8.24 15.70
C ASP A 236 10.77 8.00 16.89
N ARG A 237 11.35 7.87 18.08
CA ARG A 237 10.61 7.66 19.34
C ARG A 237 9.81 8.86 19.80
N GLY A 238 9.98 10.02 19.16
CA GLY A 238 9.17 11.22 19.36
C GLY A 238 7.77 11.12 18.75
N LEU A 239 7.61 10.24 17.75
CA LEU A 239 6.34 10.03 17.06
C LEU A 239 5.49 8.96 17.76
N ALA A 240 4.18 9.11 17.67
CA ALA A 240 3.24 8.12 18.23
C ALA A 240 3.16 6.89 17.33
N GLU A 241 3.14 5.71 17.96
CA GLU A 241 2.80 4.46 17.29
C GLU A 241 1.32 4.44 16.90
N THR A 242 0.98 3.80 15.79
CA THR A 242 -0.40 3.74 15.27
C THR A 242 -0.86 2.33 14.99
N PHE A 243 -2.13 2.03 15.24
CA PHE A 243 -2.83 0.94 14.58
C PHE A 243 -3.23 1.39 13.19
N THR A 244 -3.05 0.55 12.18
CA THR A 244 -3.60 0.78 10.85
C THR A 244 -4.68 -0.25 10.53
N VAL A 245 -5.73 0.25 9.88
CA VAL A 245 -6.79 -0.54 9.24
C VAL A 245 -6.89 -0.05 7.82
N GLN A 246 -6.71 -0.95 6.85
CA GLN A 246 -6.72 -0.62 5.43
C GLN A 246 -7.77 -1.50 4.74
N VAL A 247 -8.62 -0.87 3.94
CA VAL A 247 -9.66 -1.53 3.16
C VAL A 247 -9.33 -1.39 1.69
N ASP A 248 -9.12 -2.51 1.02
CA ASP A 248 -8.73 -2.58 -0.38
C ASP A 248 -9.87 -3.13 -1.22
N VAL A 249 -10.19 -2.45 -2.30
CA VAL A 249 -11.22 -2.88 -3.26
C VAL A 249 -10.70 -2.73 -4.68
N ASP A 250 -10.63 -3.86 -5.39
CA ASP A 250 -10.26 -3.91 -6.79
C ASP A 250 -11.50 -3.99 -7.69
N PHE A 251 -11.49 -3.28 -8.81
CA PHE A 251 -12.52 -3.41 -9.83
C PHE A 251 -11.98 -3.10 -11.22
N SER A 252 -12.54 -3.75 -12.23
CA SER A 252 -12.25 -3.44 -13.63
C SER A 252 -13.22 -2.40 -14.13
N LEU A 253 -12.70 -1.36 -14.77
CA LEU A 253 -13.53 -0.30 -15.36
C LEU A 253 -14.08 -0.70 -16.74
N PHE A 254 -13.51 -1.75 -17.38
CA PHE A 254 -13.87 -2.22 -18.72
C PHE A 254 -13.88 -3.75 -18.80
#